data_aa226f6c62ef164d5c7cad0609b2e403
#
_entry.id   aa226f6c62ef164d5c7cad0609b2e403
#
_cell.length_a   1.000
_cell.length_b   1.000
_cell.length_c   1.000
_cell.angle_alpha   90.00
_cell.angle_beta   90.00
_cell.angle_gamma   90.00
#
_symmetry.space_group_name_H-M   'P 1'
#
loop_
_entity.id
_entity.type
_entity.pdbx_description
1 polymer ?
#
loop_
_entity_poly.entity_id
_entity_poly.type
_entity_poly.pdbx_seq_one_letter_code
_entity_poly.pdbx_strand_id
1 'polypeptide(L)'
;MMTNINVLLADDHEVVRAGYCRLLEATPDITIVAEAEDGETAYRHYFKHNPDVLIMDISMPGIDGIEASRKILLKDKNAKILIFSVYENEVYLTRALDTGVSGYISKRNASQVMIDAVRTVSTGKVYIGQEMMPYLVKARTSPRSDPLTQLTPREFEIFLLLADSQSVNNISELLNLSPKTVGHHCTSVKNKLNIPDITGLTRLAIRLDLMTP
;
A
#
# COMPACT_ATOMS: atom_id res chain seq x y z
N MET A 1 7.24 -12.67 -30.64
CA MET A 1 5.87 -12.81 -30.08
C MET A 1 5.84 -11.99 -28.83
N MET A 2 4.92 -11.03 -28.70
CA MET A 2 4.71 -10.36 -27.40
C MET A 2 4.12 -11.39 -26.46
N THR A 3 4.80 -11.68 -25.35
CA THR A 3 4.24 -12.54 -24.29
C THR A 3 3.12 -11.78 -23.61
N ASN A 4 1.94 -12.38 -23.56
CA ASN A 4 0.80 -11.81 -22.86
C ASN A 4 1.10 -11.75 -21.36
N ILE A 5 0.82 -10.62 -20.70
CA ILE A 5 1.06 -10.39 -19.28
C ILE A 5 -0.26 -10.57 -18.53
N ASN A 6 -0.36 -11.59 -17.71
CA ASN A 6 -1.51 -11.86 -16.88
C ASN A 6 -1.43 -11.02 -15.59
N VAL A 7 -2.43 -10.19 -15.34
CA VAL A 7 -2.45 -9.26 -14.22
C VAL A 7 -3.60 -9.59 -13.28
N LEU A 8 -3.32 -9.62 -11.98
CA LEU A 8 -4.31 -9.56 -10.90
C LEU A 8 -4.34 -8.14 -10.35
N LEU A 9 -5.51 -7.51 -10.28
CA LEU A 9 -5.68 -6.17 -9.72
C LEU A 9 -6.46 -6.24 -8.40
N ALA A 10 -5.85 -5.73 -7.32
CA ALA A 10 -6.45 -5.67 -5.99
C ALA A 10 -6.60 -4.22 -5.53
N ASP A 11 -7.84 -3.78 -5.32
CA ASP A 11 -8.23 -2.44 -4.87
C ASP A 11 -9.65 -2.51 -4.30
N ASP A 12 -9.93 -1.93 -3.13
CA ASP A 12 -11.25 -1.96 -2.51
C ASP A 12 -12.24 -0.96 -3.14
N HIS A 13 -11.73 0.01 -3.91
CA HIS A 13 -12.55 0.99 -4.60
C HIS A 13 -13.01 0.47 -5.97
N GLU A 14 -14.26 0.01 -6.06
CA GLU A 14 -14.85 -0.59 -7.28
C GLU A 14 -14.65 0.28 -8.54
N VAL A 15 -14.90 1.60 -8.44
CA VAL A 15 -14.79 2.52 -9.59
C VAL A 15 -13.33 2.66 -10.06
N VAL A 16 -12.38 2.72 -9.12
CA VAL A 16 -10.94 2.78 -9.39
C VAL A 16 -10.52 1.48 -10.07
N ARG A 17 -10.87 0.34 -9.50
CA ARG A 17 -10.57 -1.00 -10.00
C ARG A 17 -11.11 -1.19 -11.42
N ALA A 18 -12.40 -0.90 -11.67
CA ALA A 18 -13.00 -0.99 -12.99
C ALA A 18 -12.32 -0.07 -14.02
N GLY A 19 -11.92 1.13 -13.60
CA GLY A 19 -11.21 2.07 -14.47
C GLY A 19 -9.86 1.55 -14.93
N TYR A 20 -9.06 1.00 -14.01
CA TYR A 20 -7.73 0.44 -14.33
C TYR A 20 -7.82 -0.90 -15.04
N CYS A 21 -8.80 -1.74 -14.76
CA CYS A 21 -9.06 -2.94 -15.58
C CYS A 21 -9.28 -2.55 -17.04
N ARG A 22 -10.14 -1.60 -17.33
CA ARG A 22 -10.37 -1.11 -18.70
C ARG A 22 -9.12 -0.54 -19.36
N LEU A 23 -8.33 0.25 -18.62
CA LEU A 23 -7.07 0.82 -19.11
C LEU A 23 -6.08 -0.28 -19.51
N LEU A 24 -5.93 -1.29 -18.68
CA LEU A 24 -5.00 -2.41 -18.92
C LEU A 24 -5.49 -3.32 -20.04
N GLU A 25 -6.77 -3.67 -20.06
CA GLU A 25 -7.37 -4.52 -21.12
C GLU A 25 -7.42 -3.86 -22.50
N ALA A 26 -7.39 -2.52 -22.56
CA ALA A 26 -7.21 -1.79 -23.82
C ALA A 26 -5.81 -1.98 -24.43
N THR A 27 -4.87 -2.58 -23.68
CA THR A 27 -3.48 -2.79 -24.09
C THR A 27 -3.32 -4.24 -24.58
N PRO A 28 -2.94 -4.48 -25.85
CA PRO A 28 -3.03 -5.80 -26.47
C PRO A 28 -2.20 -6.92 -25.83
N ASP A 29 -1.17 -6.57 -25.06
CA ASP A 29 -0.24 -7.49 -24.38
C ASP A 29 -0.55 -7.68 -22.90
N ILE A 30 -1.69 -7.17 -22.39
CA ILE A 30 -2.08 -7.30 -20.99
C ILE A 30 -3.48 -7.90 -20.87
N THR A 31 -3.65 -8.84 -19.95
CA THR A 31 -4.95 -9.47 -19.64
C THR A 31 -5.19 -9.46 -18.14
N ILE A 32 -6.35 -8.98 -17.69
CA ILE A 32 -6.79 -9.10 -16.30
C ILE A 32 -7.32 -10.52 -16.09
N VAL A 33 -6.62 -11.31 -15.28
CA VAL A 33 -7.00 -12.71 -14.98
C VAL A 33 -7.84 -12.84 -13.71
N ALA A 34 -7.79 -11.85 -12.84
CA ALA A 34 -8.65 -11.78 -11.66
C ALA A 34 -8.63 -10.36 -11.05
N GLU A 35 -9.66 -10.07 -10.25
CA GLU A 35 -9.79 -8.88 -9.42
C GLU A 35 -9.93 -9.29 -7.95
N ALA A 36 -9.58 -8.39 -7.02
CA ALA A 36 -9.78 -8.57 -5.59
C ALA A 36 -10.17 -7.23 -4.94
N GLU A 37 -11.02 -7.30 -3.92
CA GLU A 37 -11.49 -6.13 -3.16
C GLU A 37 -10.88 -6.03 -1.75
N ASP A 38 -10.10 -7.03 -1.37
CA ASP A 38 -9.41 -7.12 -0.08
C ASP A 38 -8.13 -7.97 -0.18
N GLY A 39 -7.28 -7.86 0.83
CA GLY A 39 -5.98 -8.54 0.84
C GLY A 39 -6.07 -10.06 0.96
N GLU A 40 -7.09 -10.63 1.64
CA GLU A 40 -7.32 -12.07 1.72
C GLU A 40 -7.71 -12.65 0.38
N THR A 41 -8.59 -11.95 -0.33
CA THR A 41 -9.03 -12.34 -1.68
C THR A 41 -7.88 -12.21 -2.67
N ALA A 42 -7.09 -11.12 -2.61
CA ALA A 42 -5.88 -10.96 -3.42
C ALA A 42 -4.90 -12.12 -3.21
N TYR A 43 -4.64 -12.50 -1.95
CA TYR A 43 -3.78 -13.63 -1.61
C TYR A 43 -4.30 -14.95 -2.20
N ARG A 44 -5.61 -15.26 -2.06
CA ARG A 44 -6.20 -16.49 -2.61
C ARG A 44 -6.16 -16.51 -4.14
N HIS A 45 -6.50 -15.39 -4.77
CA HIS A 45 -6.53 -15.26 -6.23
C HIS A 45 -5.12 -15.34 -6.83
N TYR A 46 -4.10 -14.82 -6.14
CA TYR A 46 -2.71 -14.96 -6.58
C TYR A 46 -2.33 -16.43 -6.82
N PHE A 47 -2.53 -17.29 -5.83
CA PHE A 47 -2.17 -18.72 -5.94
C PHE A 47 -3.13 -19.52 -6.82
N LYS A 48 -4.35 -19.03 -7.05
CA LYS A 48 -5.32 -19.68 -7.94
C LYS A 48 -5.04 -19.39 -9.41
N HIS A 49 -4.68 -18.15 -9.73
CA HIS A 49 -4.58 -17.68 -11.12
C HIS A 49 -3.14 -17.53 -11.62
N ASN A 50 -2.13 -17.61 -10.73
CA ASN A 50 -0.71 -17.44 -11.04
C ASN A 50 -0.44 -16.24 -11.98
N PRO A 51 -0.77 -15.01 -11.59
CA PRO A 51 -0.56 -13.85 -12.44
C PRO A 51 0.94 -13.57 -12.62
N ASP A 52 1.29 -12.98 -13.77
CA ASP A 52 2.64 -12.48 -14.01
C ASP A 52 2.96 -11.24 -13.17
N VAL A 53 1.95 -10.41 -12.90
CA VAL A 53 2.05 -9.22 -12.04
C VAL A 53 0.80 -9.11 -11.17
N LEU A 54 1.00 -8.85 -9.88
CA LEU A 54 -0.04 -8.45 -8.95
C LEU A 54 0.06 -6.94 -8.72
N ILE A 55 -0.98 -6.19 -9.10
CA ILE A 55 -1.15 -4.78 -8.70
C ILE A 55 -1.91 -4.78 -7.38
N MET A 56 -1.36 -4.13 -6.35
CA MET A 56 -1.85 -4.21 -4.99
C MET A 56 -2.03 -2.82 -4.38
N ASP A 57 -3.26 -2.45 -4.06
CA ASP A 57 -3.48 -1.30 -3.18
C ASP A 57 -3.03 -1.62 -1.75
N ILE A 58 -2.61 -0.59 -1.02
CA ILE A 58 -2.23 -0.71 0.39
C ILE A 58 -3.48 -0.71 1.28
N SER A 59 -4.38 0.25 1.06
CA SER A 59 -5.50 0.51 1.97
C SER A 59 -6.72 -0.32 1.57
N MET A 60 -6.79 -1.54 2.08
CA MET A 60 -7.92 -2.45 1.86
C MET A 60 -8.45 -2.99 3.18
N PRO A 61 -9.74 -3.38 3.25
CA PRO A 61 -10.31 -4.00 4.44
C PRO A 61 -9.64 -5.34 4.77
N GLY A 62 -9.68 -5.73 6.07
CA GLY A 62 -9.04 -6.96 6.54
C GLY A 62 -7.54 -6.82 6.66
N ILE A 63 -6.78 -7.66 5.99
CA ILE A 63 -5.32 -7.48 5.86
C ILE A 63 -5.01 -6.43 4.79
N ASP A 64 -4.14 -5.49 5.14
CA ASP A 64 -3.69 -4.48 4.18
C ASP A 64 -2.80 -5.06 3.07
N GLY A 65 -2.60 -4.29 1.99
CA GLY A 65 -1.86 -4.77 0.82
C GLY A 65 -0.38 -5.05 1.08
N ILE A 66 0.27 -4.38 2.05
CA ILE A 66 1.66 -4.67 2.41
C ILE A 66 1.75 -6.01 3.13
N GLU A 67 0.85 -6.27 4.09
CA GLU A 67 0.80 -7.56 4.78
C GLU A 67 0.39 -8.70 3.84
N ALA A 68 -0.56 -8.47 2.93
CA ALA A 68 -0.92 -9.44 1.89
C ALA A 68 0.28 -9.75 0.98
N SER A 69 1.00 -8.71 0.53
CA SER A 69 2.23 -8.84 -0.28
C SER A 69 3.31 -9.65 0.46
N ARG A 70 3.51 -9.35 1.75
CA ARG A 70 4.46 -10.08 2.60
C ARG A 70 4.10 -11.58 2.69
N LYS A 71 2.82 -11.91 2.90
CA LYS A 71 2.36 -13.31 2.96
C LYS A 71 2.54 -14.05 1.63
N ILE A 72 2.32 -13.36 0.50
CA ILE A 72 2.57 -13.93 -0.83
C ILE A 72 4.06 -14.20 -1.01
N LEU A 73 4.93 -13.20 -0.76
CA LEU A 73 6.38 -13.30 -0.94
C LEU A 73 7.06 -14.29 0.00
N LEU A 74 6.46 -14.60 1.16
CA LEU A 74 6.91 -15.67 2.02
C LEU A 74 6.74 -17.06 1.39
N LYS A 75 5.72 -17.26 0.54
CA LYS A 75 5.45 -18.54 -0.14
C LYS A 75 6.03 -18.58 -1.55
N ASP A 76 5.99 -17.45 -2.26
CA ASP A 76 6.56 -17.31 -3.61
C ASP A 76 7.49 -16.10 -3.64
N LYS A 77 8.78 -16.35 -3.51
CA LYS A 77 9.83 -15.31 -3.54
C LYS A 77 9.99 -14.63 -4.89
N ASN A 78 9.43 -15.21 -5.95
CA ASN A 78 9.48 -14.67 -7.31
C ASN A 78 8.22 -13.87 -7.66
N ALA A 79 7.28 -13.72 -6.74
CA ALA A 79 6.07 -12.93 -6.95
C ALA A 79 6.43 -11.50 -7.34
N LYS A 80 5.86 -11.04 -8.46
CA LYS A 80 6.06 -9.69 -8.96
C LYS A 80 4.89 -8.83 -8.53
N ILE A 81 5.11 -8.02 -7.51
CA ILE A 81 4.07 -7.20 -6.89
C ILE A 81 4.38 -5.73 -7.12
N LEU A 82 3.43 -5.01 -7.72
CA LEU A 82 3.45 -3.58 -7.94
C LEU A 82 2.48 -2.93 -6.95
N ILE A 83 2.99 -2.20 -5.99
CA ILE A 83 2.16 -1.40 -5.08
C ILE A 83 1.56 -0.21 -5.85
N PHE A 84 0.28 0.02 -5.65
CA PHE A 84 -0.53 1.04 -6.28
C PHE A 84 -1.34 1.77 -5.21
N SER A 85 -0.91 2.98 -4.78
CA SER A 85 -1.44 3.60 -3.58
C SER A 85 -1.57 5.12 -3.69
N VAL A 86 -2.45 5.70 -2.88
CA VAL A 86 -2.56 7.16 -2.69
C VAL A 86 -1.47 7.72 -1.79
N TYR A 87 -0.73 6.87 -1.07
CA TYR A 87 0.26 7.31 -0.10
C TYR A 87 1.60 7.64 -0.77
N GLU A 88 1.93 8.93 -0.77
CA GLU A 88 3.19 9.46 -1.30
C GLU A 88 4.08 9.89 -0.13
N ASN A 89 4.62 8.93 0.63
CA ASN A 89 5.54 9.22 1.72
C ASN A 89 6.58 8.11 1.92
N GLU A 90 7.63 8.47 2.66
CA GLU A 90 8.79 7.60 2.94
C GLU A 90 8.40 6.32 3.68
N VAL A 91 7.47 6.42 4.63
CA VAL A 91 7.13 5.30 5.53
C VAL A 91 6.48 4.16 4.76
N TYR A 92 5.47 4.45 3.93
CA TYR A 92 4.82 3.43 3.11
C TYR A 92 5.74 2.86 2.03
N LEU A 93 6.53 3.74 1.37
CA LEU A 93 7.50 3.30 0.37
C LEU A 93 8.52 2.33 0.97
N THR A 94 9.14 2.71 2.09
CA THR A 94 10.15 1.86 2.75
C THR A 94 9.56 0.53 3.19
N ARG A 95 8.39 0.53 3.82
CA ARG A 95 7.71 -0.70 4.25
C ARG A 95 7.39 -1.62 3.09
N ALA A 96 6.87 -1.07 1.98
CA ALA A 96 6.60 -1.86 0.79
C ALA A 96 7.89 -2.48 0.25
N LEU A 97 8.95 -1.69 0.08
CA LEU A 97 10.23 -2.17 -0.43
C LEU A 97 10.90 -3.20 0.49
N ASP A 98 10.79 -3.03 1.81
CA ASP A 98 11.32 -3.98 2.79
C ASP A 98 10.61 -5.35 2.74
N THR A 99 9.38 -5.43 2.23
CA THR A 99 8.72 -6.72 1.98
C THR A 99 9.27 -7.44 0.75
N GLY A 100 9.96 -6.74 -0.14
CA GLY A 100 10.51 -7.29 -1.39
C GLY A 100 9.61 -7.12 -2.60
N VAL A 101 8.65 -6.18 -2.58
CA VAL A 101 7.81 -5.88 -3.75
C VAL A 101 8.64 -5.37 -4.93
N SER A 102 8.15 -5.57 -6.14
CA SER A 102 8.85 -5.24 -7.38
C SER A 102 8.61 -3.81 -7.86
N GLY A 103 7.71 -3.05 -7.20
CA GLY A 103 7.51 -1.66 -7.57
C GLY A 103 6.52 -0.92 -6.70
N TYR A 104 6.51 0.42 -6.87
CA TYR A 104 5.60 1.34 -6.20
C TYR A 104 5.23 2.49 -7.13
N ILE A 105 3.94 2.73 -7.32
CA ILE A 105 3.40 3.87 -8.07
C ILE A 105 2.28 4.56 -7.29
N SER A 106 2.18 5.88 -7.46
CA SER A 106 1.08 6.66 -6.88
C SER A 106 -0.18 6.57 -7.74
N LYS A 107 -1.35 6.48 -7.09
CA LYS A 107 -2.66 6.55 -7.75
C LYS A 107 -2.90 7.89 -8.46
N ARG A 108 -2.22 8.98 -8.07
CA ARG A 108 -2.39 10.31 -8.67
C ARG A 108 -1.94 10.38 -10.13
N ASN A 109 -0.87 9.65 -10.48
CA ASN A 109 -0.27 9.68 -11.82
C ASN A 109 -0.35 8.32 -12.54
N ALA A 110 -1.05 7.36 -11.97
CA ALA A 110 -1.00 5.97 -12.40
C ALA A 110 -1.52 5.74 -13.83
N SER A 111 -2.52 6.50 -14.29
CA SER A 111 -3.04 6.36 -15.66
C SER A 111 -1.97 6.58 -16.74
N GLN A 112 -0.94 7.39 -16.43
CA GLN A 112 0.15 7.69 -17.37
C GLN A 112 1.27 6.64 -17.33
N VAL A 113 1.47 5.97 -16.19
CA VAL A 113 2.65 5.12 -15.95
C VAL A 113 2.32 3.65 -15.69
N MET A 114 1.04 3.30 -15.45
CA MET A 114 0.62 1.96 -15.07
C MET A 114 1.06 0.88 -16.06
N ILE A 115 0.84 1.10 -17.34
CA ILE A 115 1.17 0.13 -18.40
C ILE A 115 2.67 -0.14 -18.43
N ASP A 116 3.49 0.92 -18.38
CA ASP A 116 4.95 0.81 -18.38
C ASP A 116 5.48 0.16 -17.09
N ALA A 117 4.85 0.46 -15.96
CA ALA A 117 5.16 -0.17 -14.68
C ALA A 117 4.88 -1.68 -14.72
N VAL A 118 3.71 -2.09 -15.20
CA VAL A 118 3.34 -3.51 -15.37
C VAL A 118 4.32 -4.22 -16.28
N ARG A 119 4.62 -3.65 -17.45
CA ARG A 119 5.59 -4.23 -18.39
C ARG A 119 6.99 -4.37 -17.78
N THR A 120 7.45 -3.34 -17.07
CA THR A 120 8.77 -3.35 -16.41
C THR A 120 8.83 -4.42 -15.34
N VAL A 121 7.84 -4.45 -14.45
CA VAL A 121 7.76 -5.41 -13.34
C VAL A 121 7.61 -6.85 -13.88
N SER A 122 6.86 -7.06 -14.95
CA SER A 122 6.70 -8.40 -15.57
C SER A 122 8.03 -9.01 -16.02
N THR A 123 9.02 -8.18 -16.36
CA THR A 123 10.37 -8.64 -16.71
C THR A 123 11.27 -8.94 -15.50
N GLY A 124 10.79 -8.76 -14.28
CA GLY A 124 11.56 -8.92 -13.06
C GLY A 124 12.39 -7.68 -12.66
N LYS A 125 12.20 -6.55 -13.34
CA LYS A 125 12.85 -5.27 -12.98
C LYS A 125 12.01 -4.53 -11.95
N VAL A 126 12.66 -3.72 -11.14
CA VAL A 126 12.00 -2.83 -10.18
C VAL A 126 11.49 -1.57 -10.88
N TYR A 127 10.27 -1.14 -10.56
CA TYR A 127 9.69 0.12 -11.02
C TYR A 127 9.27 1.00 -9.85
N ILE A 128 9.82 2.20 -9.75
CA ILE A 128 9.44 3.22 -8.77
C ILE A 128 8.98 4.46 -9.54
N GLY A 129 7.75 4.91 -9.26
CA GLY A 129 7.22 6.14 -9.86
C GLY A 129 8.14 7.33 -9.60
N GLN A 130 8.24 8.25 -10.56
CA GLN A 130 9.13 9.41 -10.45
C GLN A 130 8.79 10.27 -9.22
N GLU A 131 7.52 10.40 -8.91
CA GLU A 131 7.01 11.13 -7.73
C GLU A 131 7.47 10.51 -6.40
N MET A 132 7.83 9.22 -6.40
CA MET A 132 8.32 8.50 -5.22
C MET A 132 9.84 8.62 -5.02
N MET A 133 10.59 9.10 -6.02
CA MET A 133 12.05 9.18 -5.95
C MET A 133 12.59 10.06 -4.81
N PRO A 134 12.00 11.23 -4.49
CA PRO A 134 12.45 12.04 -3.34
C PRO A 134 12.34 11.26 -2.02
N TYR A 135 11.27 10.47 -1.84
CA TYR A 135 11.06 9.65 -0.64
C TYR A 135 12.04 8.47 -0.58
N LEU A 136 12.40 7.89 -1.73
CA LEU A 136 13.41 6.83 -1.80
C LEU A 136 14.79 7.33 -1.39
N VAL A 137 15.18 8.54 -1.81
CA VAL A 137 16.43 9.18 -1.40
C VAL A 137 16.40 9.46 0.09
N LYS A 138 15.31 10.04 0.61
CA LYS A 138 15.15 10.32 2.04
C LYS A 138 15.26 9.03 2.86
N ALA A 139 14.58 7.96 2.47
CA ALA A 139 14.63 6.65 3.14
C ALA A 139 16.04 6.05 3.26
N ARG A 140 16.91 6.35 2.30
CA ARG A 140 18.31 5.88 2.32
C ARG A 140 19.24 6.75 3.17
N THR A 141 18.88 8.01 3.40
CA THR A 141 19.69 8.99 4.13
C THR A 141 19.26 9.19 5.57
N SER A 142 18.00 8.82 5.91
CA SER A 142 17.47 8.94 7.26
C SER A 142 18.01 7.81 8.16
N PRO A 143 18.31 8.09 9.45
CA PRO A 143 18.65 7.04 10.41
C PRO A 143 17.50 6.04 10.53
N ARG A 144 17.79 4.74 10.53
CA ARG A 144 16.81 3.63 10.66
C ARG A 144 16.03 3.58 12.00
N SER A 145 16.10 4.61 12.82
CA SER A 145 15.46 4.70 14.14
C SER A 145 14.09 5.41 14.13
N ASP A 146 13.36 5.37 13.02
CA ASP A 146 12.01 5.91 12.99
C ASP A 146 11.08 5.05 13.88
N PRO A 147 10.53 5.61 14.98
CA PRO A 147 9.63 4.89 15.87
C PRO A 147 8.38 4.38 15.17
N LEU A 148 8.03 4.95 14.01
CA LEU A 148 6.86 4.53 13.23
C LEU A 148 7.06 3.20 12.51
N THR A 149 8.30 2.71 12.37
CA THR A 149 8.58 1.41 11.72
C THR A 149 7.94 0.22 12.44
N GLN A 150 7.63 0.34 13.72
CA GLN A 150 6.96 -0.70 14.52
C GLN A 150 5.42 -0.71 14.34
N LEU A 151 4.84 0.30 13.69
CA LEU A 151 3.41 0.31 13.37
C LEU A 151 3.14 -0.52 12.11
N THR A 152 2.06 -1.27 12.08
CA THR A 152 1.54 -1.82 10.82
C THR A 152 1.04 -0.69 9.91
N PRO A 153 0.84 -0.89 8.60
CA PRO A 153 0.28 0.13 7.72
C PRO A 153 -1.06 0.69 8.23
N ARG A 154 -1.95 -0.16 8.70
CA ARG A 154 -3.25 0.26 9.27
C ARG A 154 -3.08 1.05 10.58
N GLU A 155 -2.16 0.67 11.44
CA GLU A 155 -1.84 1.43 12.64
C GLU A 155 -1.21 2.79 12.32
N PHE A 156 -0.41 2.87 11.27
CA PHE A 156 0.17 4.13 10.82
C PHE A 156 -0.90 5.07 10.25
N GLU A 157 -1.83 4.57 9.47
CA GLU A 157 -2.98 5.33 8.98
C GLU A 157 -3.83 5.89 10.13
N ILE A 158 -4.15 5.03 11.11
CA ILE A 158 -4.87 5.44 12.33
C ILE A 158 -4.05 6.43 13.16
N PHE A 159 -2.73 6.27 13.25
CA PHE A 159 -1.84 7.23 13.90
C PHE A 159 -1.97 8.63 13.26
N LEU A 160 -1.94 8.74 11.93
CA LEU A 160 -2.09 10.02 11.23
C LEU A 160 -3.46 10.67 11.50
N LEU A 161 -4.54 9.89 11.45
CA LEU A 161 -5.88 10.38 11.75
C LEU A 161 -6.05 10.81 13.22
N LEU A 162 -5.45 10.06 14.15
CA LEU A 162 -5.41 10.46 15.58
C LEU A 162 -4.59 11.74 15.78
N ALA A 163 -3.45 11.86 15.12
CA ALA A 163 -2.60 13.05 15.18
C ALA A 163 -3.31 14.28 14.61
N ASP A 164 -4.20 14.10 13.63
CA ASP A 164 -5.12 15.09 13.06
C ASP A 164 -6.38 15.29 13.94
N SER A 165 -6.38 14.79 15.17
CA SER A 165 -7.48 14.94 16.13
C SER A 165 -8.82 14.34 15.69
N GLN A 166 -8.81 13.38 14.76
CA GLN A 166 -10.03 12.68 14.35
C GLN A 166 -10.55 11.79 15.48
N SER A 167 -11.87 11.79 15.68
CA SER A 167 -12.53 10.93 16.67
C SER A 167 -12.55 9.47 16.20
N VAL A 168 -12.67 8.52 17.14
CA VAL A 168 -12.81 7.09 16.83
C VAL A 168 -13.98 6.83 15.87
N ASN A 169 -15.09 7.55 16.00
CA ASN A 169 -16.24 7.41 15.12
C ASN A 169 -15.92 7.89 13.69
N ASN A 170 -15.30 9.07 13.55
CA ASN A 170 -14.88 9.58 12.25
C ASN A 170 -13.86 8.65 11.58
N ILE A 171 -12.89 8.14 12.33
CA ILE A 171 -11.91 7.17 11.83
C ILE A 171 -12.62 5.88 11.38
N SER A 172 -13.64 5.43 12.11
CA SER A 172 -14.42 4.24 11.75
C SER A 172 -15.16 4.42 10.42
N GLU A 173 -15.74 5.58 10.20
CA GLU A 173 -16.41 5.93 8.94
C GLU A 173 -15.42 6.05 7.77
N LEU A 174 -14.32 6.81 7.98
CA LEU A 174 -13.28 7.01 6.96
C LEU A 174 -12.63 5.70 6.50
N LEU A 175 -12.39 4.78 7.44
CA LEU A 175 -11.67 3.54 7.17
C LEU A 175 -12.60 2.33 6.94
N ASN A 176 -13.91 2.55 6.97
CA ASN A 176 -14.94 1.49 6.87
C ASN A 176 -14.70 0.34 7.88
N LEU A 177 -14.39 0.70 9.13
CA LEU A 177 -14.14 -0.24 10.23
C LEU A 177 -15.17 -0.08 11.34
N SER A 178 -15.31 -1.10 12.21
CA SER A 178 -16.11 -0.94 13.42
C SER A 178 -15.39 -0.02 14.43
N PRO A 179 -16.12 0.78 15.26
CA PRO A 179 -15.51 1.59 16.32
C PRO A 179 -14.67 0.75 17.30
N LYS A 180 -15.07 -0.49 17.54
CA LYS A 180 -14.32 -1.44 18.38
C LYS A 180 -12.96 -1.79 17.76
N THR A 181 -12.92 -2.04 16.44
CA THR A 181 -11.68 -2.33 15.71
C THR A 181 -10.74 -1.14 15.74
N VAL A 182 -11.26 0.07 15.47
CA VAL A 182 -10.49 1.31 15.55
C VAL A 182 -9.95 1.54 16.97
N GLY A 183 -10.77 1.35 18.00
CA GLY A 183 -10.34 1.47 19.41
C GLY A 183 -9.20 0.52 19.76
N HIS A 184 -9.21 -0.70 19.23
CA HIS A 184 -8.11 -1.67 19.40
C HIS A 184 -6.81 -1.16 18.75
N HIS A 185 -6.89 -0.67 17.51
CA HIS A 185 -5.73 -0.09 16.84
C HIS A 185 -5.20 1.17 17.53
N CYS A 186 -6.09 2.06 18.01
CA CYS A 186 -5.70 3.25 18.79
C CYS A 186 -4.87 2.86 20.03
N THR A 187 -5.30 1.83 20.74
CA THR A 187 -4.59 1.31 21.91
C THR A 187 -3.23 0.73 21.50
N SER A 188 -3.20 -0.05 20.42
CA SER A 188 -1.95 -0.62 19.89
C SER A 188 -0.95 0.46 19.48
N VAL A 189 -1.38 1.48 18.73
CA VAL A 189 -0.55 2.64 18.33
C VAL A 189 0.08 3.32 19.54
N LYS A 190 -0.74 3.67 20.55
CA LYS A 190 -0.26 4.34 21.77
C LYS A 190 0.77 3.49 22.51
N ASN A 191 0.53 2.20 22.62
CA ASN A 191 1.44 1.27 23.30
C ASN A 191 2.76 1.12 22.52
N LYS A 192 2.71 0.91 21.20
CA LYS A 192 3.90 0.74 20.36
C LYS A 192 4.78 1.99 20.33
N LEU A 193 4.15 3.17 20.28
CA LEU A 193 4.88 4.44 20.28
C LEU A 193 5.26 4.91 21.69
N ASN A 194 4.73 4.26 22.74
CA ASN A 194 4.85 4.70 24.13
C ASN A 194 4.37 6.16 24.34
N ILE A 195 3.27 6.51 23.66
CA ILE A 195 2.64 7.84 23.73
C ILE A 195 1.17 7.66 24.12
N PRO A 196 0.77 8.07 25.35
CA PRO A 196 -0.56 7.75 25.86
C PRO A 196 -1.66 8.70 25.35
N ASP A 197 -1.31 9.91 24.92
CA ASP A 197 -2.28 10.96 24.55
C ASP A 197 -2.15 11.42 23.11
N ILE A 198 -3.21 12.05 22.60
CA ILE A 198 -3.30 12.55 21.22
C ILE A 198 -2.29 13.68 20.98
N THR A 199 -2.11 14.57 21.95
CA THR A 199 -1.18 15.69 21.83
C THR A 199 0.26 15.21 21.56
N GLY A 200 0.67 14.14 22.24
CA GLY A 200 1.97 13.50 22.00
C GLY A 200 2.07 12.91 20.60
N LEU A 201 0.99 12.29 20.09
CA LEU A 201 0.96 11.76 18.72
C LEU A 201 1.05 12.90 17.69
N THR A 202 0.30 14.00 17.88
CA THR A 202 0.37 15.18 17.01
C THR A 202 1.79 15.78 16.99
N ARG A 203 2.42 15.94 18.16
CA ARG A 203 3.81 16.43 18.25
C ARG A 203 4.80 15.51 17.54
N LEU A 204 4.61 14.20 17.61
CA LEU A 204 5.43 13.23 16.89
C LEU A 204 5.24 13.39 15.38
N ALA A 205 3.99 13.50 14.91
CA ALA A 205 3.68 13.66 13.49
C ALA A 205 4.29 14.95 12.90
N ILE A 206 4.17 16.08 13.62
CA ILE A 206 4.80 17.35 13.21
C ILE A 206 6.33 17.23 13.18
N ARG A 207 6.95 16.63 14.21
CA ARG A 207 8.41 16.44 14.26
C ARG A 207 8.95 15.59 13.11
N LEU A 208 8.13 14.68 12.58
CA LEU A 208 8.48 13.81 11.46
C LEU A 208 8.02 14.36 10.10
N ASP A 209 7.60 15.63 10.04
CA ASP A 209 7.10 16.29 8.82
C ASP A 209 5.92 15.55 8.14
N LEU A 210 5.10 14.85 8.92
CA LEU A 210 3.93 14.12 8.42
C LEU A 210 2.67 14.98 8.41
N MET A 211 2.68 16.11 9.10
CA MET A 211 1.62 17.12 9.11
C MET A 211 2.19 18.50 9.47
N THR A 212 1.49 19.53 9.03
CA THR A 212 1.82 20.94 9.40
C THR A 212 1.25 21.26 10.77
N PRO A 213 1.87 22.19 11.53
CA PRO A 213 1.41 22.65 12.82
C PRO A 213 0.04 23.29 12.78
#